data_d09f24922e2597d11030565c132e0239
#
_entry.id   d09f24922e2597d11030565c132e0239
#
_cell.length_a   1.000
_cell.length_b   1.000
_cell.length_c   1.000
_cell.angle_alpha   90.00
_cell.angle_beta   90.00
_cell.angle_gamma   90.00
#
_symmetry.space_group_name_H-M   'P 1'
#
loop_
_entity.id
_entity.type
_entity.pdbx_description
1 polymer ?
#
loop_
_entity_poly.entity_id
_entity_poly.type
_entity_poly.pdbx_seq_one_letter_code
_entity_poly.pdbx_strand_id
1 'polypeptide(L)'
;VRNTVLSILNKNNYGYISPSDFNLFAKQAQITIFENYFSDYNNALNKENARQSGTEYANASKSISESINIFSVTRNLPIPTPGTNIFTLPSLTATDDDFYLLNKVLFYDASTTPRTLLGEAEAVTHSKITMLNASPLLAPSNTYPAYTTEGGLLTAYPDTVNAATEVEVQYIRYPFDPNWTYSLVTGGEPMFDNTQADFQDFEVPIDDEPKLVNLILQMCGISIRELDVYTYAQSEENKNLQQQA
;
A
#
# COMPACT_ATOMS: atom_id res chain seq x y z
N VAL A 1 2.78 -18.07 -9.20
CA VAL A 1 3.52 -18.04 -7.92
C VAL A 1 3.41 -19.36 -7.19
N ARG A 2 2.23 -19.74 -6.64
CA ARG A 2 2.09 -20.94 -5.79
C ARG A 2 2.58 -22.23 -6.46
N ASN A 3 2.18 -22.49 -7.69
CA ASN A 3 2.60 -23.69 -8.42
C ASN A 3 4.11 -23.74 -8.63
N THR A 4 4.75 -22.60 -8.84
CA THR A 4 6.20 -22.46 -8.96
C THR A 4 6.88 -22.81 -7.64
N VAL A 5 6.41 -22.23 -6.53
CA VAL A 5 6.92 -22.51 -5.18
C VAL A 5 6.79 -23.98 -4.84
N LEU A 6 5.60 -24.57 -5.00
CA LEU A 6 5.38 -25.99 -4.74
C LEU A 6 6.21 -26.92 -5.64
N SER A 7 6.37 -26.55 -6.92
CA SER A 7 7.19 -27.32 -7.85
C SER A 7 8.66 -27.38 -7.43
N ILE A 8 9.18 -26.29 -6.88
CA ILE A 8 10.55 -26.23 -6.37
C ILE A 8 10.68 -27.04 -5.09
N LEU A 9 9.76 -26.89 -4.14
CA LEU A 9 9.78 -27.60 -2.87
C LEU A 9 9.58 -29.11 -3.02
N ASN A 10 8.68 -29.55 -3.91
CA ASN A 10 8.39 -30.96 -4.10
C ASN A 10 9.45 -31.71 -4.93
N LYS A 11 10.32 -30.99 -5.65
CA LYS A 11 11.27 -31.60 -6.60
C LYS A 11 12.28 -32.56 -5.95
N ASN A 12 12.56 -32.37 -4.65
CA ASN A 12 13.53 -33.18 -3.89
C ASN A 12 12.93 -33.74 -2.58
N ASN A 13 11.60 -33.83 -2.43
CA ASN A 13 10.94 -34.22 -1.18
C ASN A 13 11.29 -33.33 0.05
N TYR A 14 11.54 -32.05 -0.16
CA TYR A 14 11.93 -31.13 0.91
C TYR A 14 10.84 -30.85 1.95
N GLY A 15 9.63 -31.28 1.71
CA GLY A 15 8.55 -31.20 2.68
C GLY A 15 7.26 -30.62 2.11
N TYR A 16 6.19 -30.84 2.84
CA TYR A 16 4.86 -30.34 2.56
C TYR A 16 4.64 -29.01 3.29
N ILE A 17 4.12 -28.02 2.58
CA ILE A 17 3.65 -26.77 3.18
C ILE A 17 2.13 -26.75 3.14
N SER A 18 1.52 -26.51 4.29
CA SER A 18 0.07 -26.37 4.37
C SER A 18 -0.41 -25.13 3.62
N PRO A 19 -1.64 -25.11 3.11
CA PRO A 19 -2.23 -23.92 2.49
C PRO A 19 -2.23 -22.70 3.42
N SER A 20 -2.44 -22.90 4.71
CA SER A 20 -2.40 -21.83 5.72
C SER A 20 -1.01 -21.23 5.87
N ASP A 21 0.04 -22.06 5.92
CA ASP A 21 1.41 -21.59 6.01
C ASP A 21 1.84 -20.86 4.74
N PHE A 22 1.42 -21.38 3.57
CA PHE A 22 1.64 -20.69 2.31
C PHE A 22 1.02 -19.30 2.30
N ASN A 23 -0.24 -19.15 2.73
CA ASN A 23 -0.92 -17.85 2.78
C ASN A 23 -0.21 -16.89 3.73
N LEU A 24 0.28 -17.37 4.88
CA LEU A 24 1.06 -16.57 5.82
C LEU A 24 2.36 -16.05 5.20
N PHE A 25 3.13 -16.92 4.54
CA PHE A 25 4.37 -16.55 3.87
C PHE A 25 4.12 -15.63 2.67
N ALA A 26 3.05 -15.88 1.91
CA ALA A 26 2.60 -15.06 0.81
C ALA A 26 2.30 -13.63 1.24
N LYS A 27 1.53 -13.46 2.33
CA LYS A 27 1.26 -12.16 2.94
C LYS A 27 2.54 -11.43 3.32
N GLN A 28 3.42 -12.10 4.06
CA GLN A 28 4.67 -11.49 4.53
C GLN A 28 5.58 -11.07 3.37
N ALA A 29 5.69 -11.91 2.34
CA ALA A 29 6.49 -11.61 1.15
C ALA A 29 5.91 -10.40 0.38
N GLN A 30 4.59 -10.32 0.21
CA GLN A 30 3.95 -9.19 -0.45
C GLN A 30 4.15 -7.88 0.31
N ILE A 31 4.01 -7.87 1.63
CA ILE A 31 4.27 -6.69 2.46
C ILE A 31 5.73 -6.26 2.34
N THR A 32 6.67 -7.20 2.35
CA THR A 32 8.10 -6.89 2.19
C THR A 32 8.39 -6.22 0.83
N ILE A 33 7.79 -6.71 -0.25
CA ILE A 33 7.94 -6.08 -1.58
C ILE A 33 7.33 -4.68 -1.57
N PHE A 34 6.13 -4.52 -1.00
CA PHE A 34 5.45 -3.23 -0.89
C PHE A 34 6.31 -2.19 -0.16
N GLU A 35 6.88 -2.54 1.00
CA GLU A 35 7.77 -1.64 1.75
C GLU A 35 9.04 -1.29 0.97
N ASN A 36 9.59 -2.24 0.21
CA ASN A 36 10.78 -2.02 -0.60
C ASN A 36 10.55 -0.99 -1.72
N TYR A 37 9.34 -0.89 -2.30
CA TYR A 37 9.05 0.11 -3.34
C TYR A 37 9.36 1.54 -2.89
N PHE A 38 9.05 1.90 -1.64
CA PHE A 38 9.32 3.25 -1.12
C PHE A 38 10.81 3.50 -0.93
N SER A 39 11.55 2.49 -0.47
CA SER A 39 13.01 2.57 -0.35
C SER A 39 13.66 2.70 -1.73
N ASP A 40 13.25 1.87 -2.66
CA ASP A 40 13.76 1.86 -4.04
C ASP A 40 13.44 3.17 -4.77
N TYR A 41 12.23 3.73 -4.56
CA TYR A 41 11.84 5.02 -5.12
C TYR A 41 12.74 6.15 -4.62
N ASN A 42 12.99 6.21 -3.31
CA ASN A 42 13.89 7.22 -2.73
C ASN A 42 15.33 7.07 -3.26
N ASN A 43 15.81 5.84 -3.39
CA ASN A 43 17.13 5.57 -3.95
C ASN A 43 17.22 5.97 -5.43
N ALA A 44 16.19 5.68 -6.22
CA ALA A 44 16.11 6.07 -7.63
C ALA A 44 16.11 7.60 -7.79
N LEU A 45 15.31 8.32 -6.99
CA LEU A 45 15.30 9.79 -6.99
C LEU A 45 16.66 10.38 -6.62
N ASN A 46 17.33 9.84 -5.61
CA ASN A 46 18.65 10.29 -5.21
C ASN A 46 19.69 10.09 -6.32
N LYS A 47 19.64 8.96 -7.01
CA LYS A 47 20.50 8.67 -8.16
C LYS A 47 20.21 9.61 -9.35
N GLU A 48 18.93 9.87 -9.64
CA GLU A 48 18.50 10.79 -10.70
C GLU A 48 18.97 12.21 -10.41
N ASN A 49 18.78 12.70 -9.20
CA ASN A 49 19.23 14.03 -8.77
C ASN A 49 20.76 14.17 -8.84
N ALA A 50 21.50 13.12 -8.50
CA ALA A 50 22.97 13.13 -8.55
C ALA A 50 23.52 13.11 -9.98
N ARG A 51 22.84 12.48 -10.93
CA ARG A 51 23.29 12.30 -12.31
C ARG A 51 22.75 13.34 -13.28
N GLN A 52 21.71 14.08 -12.93
CA GLN A 52 20.97 15.01 -13.81
C GLN A 52 20.57 14.42 -15.18
N SER A 53 20.42 13.11 -15.24
CA SER A 53 20.10 12.38 -16.48
C SER A 53 18.94 11.43 -16.26
N GLY A 54 17.74 11.85 -16.62
CA GLY A 54 16.58 10.98 -16.80
C GLY A 54 16.39 10.73 -18.30
N THR A 55 16.47 9.49 -18.75
CA THR A 55 16.01 9.11 -20.09
C THR A 55 14.59 8.54 -19.95
N GLU A 56 13.65 9.03 -20.77
CA GLU A 56 12.21 8.68 -20.68
C GLU A 56 11.93 7.16 -20.66
N TYR A 57 12.72 6.37 -21.36
CA TYR A 57 12.54 4.92 -21.50
C TYR A 57 13.22 4.08 -20.40
N ALA A 58 14.14 4.64 -19.65
CA ALA A 58 14.89 3.96 -18.58
C ALA A 58 14.79 4.70 -17.26
N ASN A 59 13.67 5.38 -17.03
CA ASN A 59 13.41 6.11 -15.79
C ASN A 59 12.93 5.14 -14.70
N ALA A 60 13.87 4.68 -13.87
CA ALA A 60 13.57 3.77 -12.77
C ALA A 60 12.59 4.39 -11.75
N SER A 61 12.71 5.70 -11.47
CA SER A 61 11.82 6.40 -10.55
C SER A 61 10.38 6.39 -11.04
N LYS A 62 10.17 6.54 -12.34
CA LYS A 62 8.83 6.48 -12.96
C LYS A 62 8.24 5.07 -12.89
N SER A 63 9.01 4.03 -13.20
CA SER A 63 8.56 2.64 -13.14
C SER A 63 8.13 2.25 -11.72
N ILE A 64 8.93 2.61 -10.72
CA ILE A 64 8.60 2.34 -9.31
C ILE A 64 7.38 3.16 -8.87
N SER A 65 7.26 4.41 -9.32
CA SER A 65 6.08 5.24 -9.06
C SER A 65 4.81 4.61 -9.64
N GLU A 66 4.86 4.02 -10.83
CA GLU A 66 3.74 3.30 -11.43
C GLU A 66 3.35 2.06 -10.61
N SER A 67 4.34 1.33 -10.06
CA SER A 67 4.09 0.20 -9.15
C SER A 67 3.42 0.64 -7.84
N ILE A 68 3.84 1.78 -7.26
CA ILE A 68 3.21 2.36 -6.08
C ILE A 68 1.77 2.82 -6.37
N ASN A 69 1.51 3.34 -7.56
CA ASN A 69 0.18 3.83 -7.95
C ASN A 69 -0.90 2.74 -7.99
N ILE A 70 -0.54 1.45 -8.07
CA ILE A 70 -1.48 0.33 -7.95
C ILE A 70 -2.22 0.38 -6.60
N PHE A 71 -1.56 0.87 -5.56
CA PHE A 71 -2.09 0.98 -4.19
C PHE A 71 -2.70 2.34 -3.89
N SER A 72 -2.71 3.27 -4.86
CA SER A 72 -3.29 4.61 -4.68
C SER A 72 -4.80 4.56 -4.80
N VAL A 73 -5.48 5.08 -3.78
CA VAL A 73 -6.95 5.15 -3.71
C VAL A 73 -7.38 6.58 -3.45
N THR A 74 -8.44 7.00 -4.12
CA THR A 74 -9.09 8.28 -3.89
C THR A 74 -10.48 8.06 -3.33
N ARG A 75 -10.78 8.65 -2.16
CA ARG A 75 -12.03 8.45 -1.45
C ARG A 75 -12.51 9.73 -0.73
N ASN A 76 -13.81 9.92 -0.68
CA ASN A 76 -14.41 10.90 0.23
C ASN A 76 -14.37 10.38 1.66
N LEU A 77 -13.99 11.25 2.60
CA LEU A 77 -13.95 10.88 4.01
C LEU A 77 -15.34 10.96 4.65
N PRO A 78 -15.72 9.98 5.46
CA PRO A 78 -16.95 10.05 6.25
C PRO A 78 -16.79 11.00 7.44
N ILE A 79 -17.90 11.64 7.82
CA ILE A 79 -18.01 12.46 9.01
C ILE A 79 -18.64 11.62 10.12
N PRO A 80 -17.98 11.42 11.26
CA PRO A 80 -18.53 10.67 12.38
C PRO A 80 -19.69 11.40 13.07
N THR A 81 -19.64 12.73 13.11
CA THR A 81 -20.69 13.56 13.68
C THR A 81 -21.08 14.67 12.71
N PRO A 82 -22.31 14.67 12.17
CA PRO A 82 -22.75 15.68 11.22
C PRO A 82 -22.61 17.13 11.77
N GLY A 83 -22.15 18.04 10.92
CA GLY A 83 -21.96 19.45 11.27
C GLY A 83 -20.65 19.74 12.01
N THR A 84 -19.74 18.76 12.10
CA THR A 84 -18.38 18.98 12.57
C THR A 84 -17.41 19.00 11.40
N ASN A 85 -16.27 19.64 11.57
CA ASN A 85 -15.16 19.65 10.60
C ASN A 85 -14.19 18.50 10.81
N ILE A 86 -14.63 17.42 11.48
CA ILE A 86 -13.83 16.24 11.81
C ILE A 86 -14.24 15.10 10.89
N PHE A 87 -13.27 14.51 10.21
CA PHE A 87 -13.45 13.42 9.27
C PHE A 87 -12.70 12.19 9.76
N THR A 88 -13.22 11.01 9.48
CA THR A 88 -12.54 9.76 9.84
C THR A 88 -11.67 9.29 8.68
N LEU A 89 -10.37 9.09 8.94
CA LEU A 89 -9.45 8.46 7.99
C LEU A 89 -9.80 6.97 7.83
N PRO A 90 -9.48 6.35 6.69
CA PRO A 90 -9.64 4.91 6.51
C PRO A 90 -8.92 4.17 7.63
N SER A 91 -9.62 3.25 8.30
CA SER A 91 -9.11 2.61 9.51
C SER A 91 -8.35 1.33 9.17
N LEU A 92 -7.24 1.09 9.88
CA LEU A 92 -6.50 -0.18 9.87
C LEU A 92 -7.35 -1.39 10.31
N THR A 93 -8.55 -1.17 10.85
CA THR A 93 -9.47 -2.23 11.27
C THR A 93 -10.63 -2.48 10.30
N ALA A 94 -10.80 -1.63 9.30
CA ALA A 94 -11.75 -1.85 8.23
C ALA A 94 -11.14 -2.81 7.21
N THR A 95 -11.90 -3.81 6.81
CA THR A 95 -11.44 -4.97 6.02
C THR A 95 -10.93 -4.64 4.62
N ASP A 96 -11.09 -3.41 4.13
CA ASP A 96 -10.94 -3.16 2.70
C ASP A 96 -9.99 -2.02 2.30
N ASP A 97 -9.52 -1.17 3.21
CA ASP A 97 -8.73 0.00 2.84
C ASP A 97 -7.75 0.45 3.93
N ASP A 98 -6.90 -0.45 4.36
CA ASP A 98 -5.88 -0.13 5.37
C ASP A 98 -4.98 1.00 4.87
N PHE A 99 -5.09 2.14 5.56
CA PHE A 99 -4.36 3.35 5.29
C PHE A 99 -2.87 3.19 5.64
N TYR A 100 -2.00 3.42 4.66
CA TYR A 100 -0.55 3.44 4.86
C TYR A 100 -0.01 4.87 4.88
N LEU A 101 -0.22 5.64 3.81
CA LEU A 101 0.33 6.99 3.66
C LEU A 101 -0.68 7.92 3.01
N LEU A 102 -0.95 9.05 3.65
CA LEU A 102 -1.75 10.14 3.10
C LEU A 102 -0.89 10.93 2.09
N ASN A 103 -1.37 11.01 0.85
CA ASN A 103 -0.66 11.71 -0.21
C ASN A 103 -1.20 13.14 -0.38
N LYS A 104 -2.51 13.26 -0.62
CA LYS A 104 -3.16 14.56 -0.84
C LYS A 104 -4.51 14.63 -0.16
N VAL A 105 -4.86 15.82 0.28
CA VAL A 105 -6.20 16.15 0.80
C VAL A 105 -6.77 17.28 -0.03
N LEU A 106 -7.91 17.04 -0.64
CA LEU A 106 -8.61 17.99 -1.52
C LEU A 106 -9.92 18.40 -0.86
N PHE A 107 -10.17 19.71 -0.81
CA PHE A 107 -11.42 20.24 -0.31
C PHE A 107 -12.30 20.71 -1.46
N TYR A 108 -13.59 20.44 -1.33
CA TYR A 108 -14.61 20.78 -2.31
C TYR A 108 -15.74 21.59 -1.68
N ASP A 109 -16.35 22.44 -2.47
CA ASP A 109 -17.64 23.03 -2.16
C ASP A 109 -18.76 22.11 -2.67
N ALA A 110 -19.51 21.53 -1.74
CA ALA A 110 -20.60 20.61 -2.05
C ALA A 110 -21.93 21.35 -2.29
N SER A 111 -21.99 22.70 -2.15
CA SER A 111 -23.18 23.49 -2.40
C SER A 111 -23.58 23.54 -3.89
N THR A 112 -22.64 23.22 -4.78
CA THR A 112 -22.81 23.20 -6.24
C THR A 112 -22.86 21.76 -6.80
N THR A 113 -23.59 21.57 -7.91
CA THR A 113 -23.63 20.31 -8.64
C THR A 113 -23.21 20.57 -10.09
N PRO A 114 -22.04 20.02 -10.54
CA PRO A 114 -21.07 19.23 -9.77
C PRO A 114 -20.33 20.06 -8.71
N ARG A 115 -19.83 19.37 -7.66
CA ARG A 115 -19.03 20.02 -6.60
C ARG A 115 -17.79 20.71 -7.18
N THR A 116 -17.44 21.87 -6.62
CA THR A 116 -16.31 22.68 -7.09
C THR A 116 -15.11 22.48 -6.19
N LEU A 117 -13.92 22.23 -6.78
CA LEU A 117 -12.68 22.13 -6.03
C LEU A 117 -12.30 23.47 -5.42
N LEU A 118 -12.14 23.54 -4.11
CA LEU A 118 -11.65 24.71 -3.39
C LEU A 118 -10.12 24.78 -3.44
N GLY A 119 -9.45 23.67 -3.20
CA GLY A 119 -7.98 23.57 -3.26
C GLY A 119 -7.43 22.34 -2.58
N GLU A 120 -6.12 22.18 -2.69
CA GLU A 120 -5.34 21.20 -1.93
C GLU A 120 -5.07 21.78 -0.53
N ALA A 121 -5.38 21.00 0.51
CA ALA A 121 -5.21 21.43 1.90
C ALA A 121 -3.76 21.15 2.38
N GLU A 122 -3.18 22.11 3.11
CA GLU A 122 -1.85 21.99 3.68
C GLU A 122 -1.90 21.21 5.02
N ALA A 123 -1.02 20.23 5.18
CA ALA A 123 -0.84 19.54 6.45
C ALA A 123 -0.18 20.46 7.48
N VAL A 124 -0.83 20.69 8.60
CA VAL A 124 -0.36 21.60 9.65
C VAL A 124 -0.35 20.91 11.01
N THR A 125 0.64 21.19 11.84
CA THR A 125 0.70 20.70 13.22
C THR A 125 -0.29 21.42 14.12
N HIS A 126 -0.75 20.76 15.21
CA HIS A 126 -1.70 21.36 16.16
C HIS A 126 -1.21 22.70 16.76
N SER A 127 0.08 22.81 17.05
CA SER A 127 0.65 24.06 17.56
C SER A 127 0.60 25.19 16.53
N LYS A 128 0.89 24.86 15.26
CA LYS A 128 0.88 25.86 14.17
C LYS A 128 -0.55 26.30 13.86
N ILE A 129 -1.54 25.37 13.81
CA ILE A 129 -2.94 25.72 13.50
C ILE A 129 -3.56 26.62 14.56
N THR A 130 -3.23 26.41 15.84
CA THR A 130 -3.68 27.28 16.94
C THR A 130 -3.19 28.72 16.74
N MET A 131 -1.93 28.88 16.31
CA MET A 131 -1.37 30.21 16.03
C MET A 131 -2.00 30.84 14.78
N LEU A 132 -2.23 30.06 13.73
CA LEU A 132 -2.87 30.55 12.49
C LEU A 132 -4.30 31.01 12.76
N ASN A 133 -5.10 30.26 13.50
CA ASN A 133 -6.47 30.63 13.85
C ASN A 133 -6.57 31.86 14.76
N ALA A 134 -5.53 32.17 15.52
CA ALA A 134 -5.48 33.38 16.35
C ALA A 134 -5.32 34.67 15.53
N SER A 135 -4.89 34.58 14.27
CA SER A 135 -4.65 35.73 13.39
C SER A 135 -5.68 35.77 12.27
N PRO A 136 -6.54 36.80 12.19
CA PRO A 136 -7.54 36.91 11.13
C PRO A 136 -6.96 36.96 9.71
N LEU A 137 -5.68 37.35 9.57
CA LEU A 137 -5.00 37.44 8.28
C LEU A 137 -4.38 36.12 7.82
N LEU A 138 -4.01 35.25 8.76
CA LEU A 138 -3.30 34.01 8.51
C LEU A 138 -4.19 32.76 8.70
N ALA A 139 -5.40 32.95 9.20
CA ALA A 139 -6.35 31.86 9.40
C ALA A 139 -6.64 31.12 8.07
N PRO A 140 -6.72 29.80 8.08
CA PRO A 140 -7.10 29.03 6.91
C PRO A 140 -8.43 29.50 6.32
N SER A 141 -8.50 29.52 5.01
CA SER A 141 -9.66 29.96 4.24
C SER A 141 -9.99 28.93 3.15
N ASN A 142 -11.14 29.07 2.49
CA ASN A 142 -11.50 28.21 1.37
C ASN A 142 -10.49 28.26 0.21
N THR A 143 -9.71 29.34 0.08
CA THR A 143 -8.65 29.47 -0.94
C THR A 143 -7.34 28.82 -0.50
N TYR A 144 -7.07 28.83 0.81
CA TYR A 144 -5.87 28.26 1.42
C TYR A 144 -6.27 27.35 2.59
N PRO A 145 -6.84 26.17 2.28
CA PRO A 145 -7.31 25.27 3.30
C PRO A 145 -6.14 24.57 3.99
N ALA A 146 -6.35 24.16 5.23
CA ALA A 146 -5.40 23.40 6.00
C ALA A 146 -6.08 22.25 6.72
N TYR A 147 -5.31 21.27 7.15
CA TYR A 147 -5.81 20.15 7.96
C TYR A 147 -4.80 19.72 9.02
N THR A 148 -5.30 19.10 10.06
CA THR A 148 -4.51 18.40 11.08
C THR A 148 -4.97 16.96 11.16
N THR A 149 -4.05 16.05 11.51
CA THR A 149 -4.37 14.63 11.70
C THR A 149 -4.04 14.22 13.12
N GLU A 150 -4.95 13.50 13.77
CA GLU A 150 -4.77 12.97 15.12
C GLU A 150 -5.62 11.71 15.32
N GLY A 151 -5.01 10.62 15.80
CA GLY A 151 -5.71 9.41 16.21
C GLY A 151 -6.62 8.77 15.15
N GLY A 152 -6.25 8.87 13.86
CA GLY A 152 -7.10 8.37 12.75
C GLY A 152 -8.23 9.33 12.36
N LEU A 153 -8.22 10.55 12.88
CA LEU A 153 -9.14 11.62 12.51
C LEU A 153 -8.39 12.72 11.75
N LEU A 154 -9.09 13.35 10.81
CA LEU A 154 -8.64 14.52 10.08
C LEU A 154 -9.55 15.68 10.44
N THR A 155 -8.98 16.76 10.98
CA THR A 155 -9.72 18.00 11.24
C THR A 155 -9.45 19.00 10.12
N ALA A 156 -10.51 19.43 9.45
CA ALA A 156 -10.45 20.39 8.34
C ALA A 156 -10.53 21.82 8.84
N TYR A 157 -9.83 22.74 8.17
CA TYR A 157 -9.90 24.18 8.39
C TYR A 157 -10.02 24.90 7.02
N PRO A 158 -10.95 25.84 6.84
CA PRO A 158 -11.83 26.43 7.86
C PRO A 158 -12.98 25.50 8.30
N ASP A 159 -13.60 25.84 9.42
CA ASP A 159 -14.72 25.08 10.03
C ASP A 159 -15.98 25.01 9.12
N THR A 160 -16.02 25.79 8.05
CA THR A 160 -17.10 25.76 7.05
C THR A 160 -17.12 24.47 6.25
N VAL A 161 -16.01 23.72 6.21
CA VAL A 161 -15.90 22.40 5.57
C VAL A 161 -16.41 21.35 6.55
N ASN A 162 -17.68 20.97 6.44
CA ASN A 162 -18.36 20.13 7.42
C ASN A 162 -19.39 19.14 6.84
N ALA A 163 -19.34 18.88 5.53
CA ALA A 163 -20.17 17.89 4.87
C ALA A 163 -19.34 16.69 4.35
N ALA A 164 -19.95 15.51 4.36
CA ALA A 164 -19.28 14.24 4.03
C ALA A 164 -18.71 14.14 2.59
N THR A 165 -19.11 15.03 1.69
CA THR A 165 -18.64 15.08 0.30
C THR A 165 -17.64 16.20 0.05
N GLU A 166 -17.26 16.94 1.08
CA GLU A 166 -16.38 18.11 0.95
C GLU A 166 -14.91 17.78 1.09
N VAL A 167 -14.56 16.65 1.70
CA VAL A 167 -13.17 16.22 1.86
C VAL A 167 -12.93 14.94 1.10
N GLU A 168 -12.03 15.01 0.14
CA GLU A 168 -11.55 13.87 -0.64
C GLU A 168 -10.07 13.69 -0.37
N VAL A 169 -9.67 12.47 -0.10
CA VAL A 169 -8.28 12.11 0.15
C VAL A 169 -7.77 11.15 -0.90
N GLN A 170 -6.56 11.40 -1.35
CA GLN A 170 -5.75 10.45 -2.08
C GLN A 170 -4.72 9.88 -1.13
N TYR A 171 -4.75 8.58 -0.95
CA TYR A 171 -3.84 7.87 -0.06
C TYR A 171 -3.34 6.57 -0.67
N ILE A 172 -2.26 6.07 -0.11
CA ILE A 172 -1.74 4.75 -0.44
C ILE A 172 -2.25 3.80 0.64
N ARG A 173 -2.88 2.70 0.21
CA ARG A 173 -3.33 1.63 1.10
C ARG A 173 -2.31 0.52 1.19
N TYR A 174 -2.40 -0.31 2.22
CA TYR A 174 -1.71 -1.59 2.22
C TYR A 174 -2.28 -2.51 1.13
N PRO A 175 -1.47 -3.42 0.56
CA PRO A 175 -1.98 -4.46 -0.32
C PRO A 175 -2.93 -5.38 0.44
N PHE A 176 -3.96 -5.88 -0.22
CA PHE A 176 -4.83 -6.90 0.36
C PHE A 176 -4.06 -8.18 0.65
N ASP A 177 -4.41 -8.83 1.74
CA ASP A 177 -3.78 -10.09 2.13
C ASP A 177 -4.06 -11.18 1.09
N PRO A 178 -3.05 -11.73 0.42
CA PRO A 178 -3.26 -12.79 -0.54
C PRO A 178 -3.81 -14.04 0.18
N ASN A 179 -4.89 -14.59 -0.34
CA ASN A 179 -5.53 -15.77 0.22
C ASN A 179 -5.77 -16.81 -0.87
N TRP A 180 -4.96 -17.85 -0.84
CA TRP A 180 -5.17 -19.00 -1.69
C TRP A 180 -6.21 -19.93 -1.08
N THR A 181 -7.36 -20.01 -1.71
CA THR A 181 -8.49 -20.82 -1.27
C THR A 181 -8.49 -22.21 -1.92
N TYR A 182 -9.04 -23.19 -1.22
CA TYR A 182 -9.05 -24.58 -1.67
C TYR A 182 -10.30 -25.33 -1.22
N SER A 183 -10.67 -26.32 -2.00
CA SER A 183 -11.64 -27.33 -1.63
C SER A 183 -10.95 -28.67 -1.39
N LEU A 184 -11.45 -29.46 -0.44
CA LEU A 184 -10.91 -30.79 -0.16
C LEU A 184 -11.53 -31.82 -1.11
N VAL A 185 -10.71 -32.53 -1.87
CA VAL A 185 -11.15 -33.63 -2.71
C VAL A 185 -11.35 -34.89 -1.85
N THR A 186 -12.03 -35.89 -2.38
CA THR A 186 -12.39 -37.18 -1.71
C THR A 186 -11.19 -37.92 -1.07
N GLY A 187 -9.95 -37.51 -1.35
CA GLY A 187 -8.70 -38.01 -0.72
C GLY A 187 -8.16 -37.13 0.40
N GLY A 188 -8.79 -35.99 0.70
CA GLY A 188 -8.29 -35.00 1.68
C GLY A 188 -7.22 -34.07 1.13
N GLU A 189 -6.89 -34.15 -0.16
CA GLU A 189 -5.93 -33.26 -0.79
C GLU A 189 -6.57 -31.89 -1.10
N PRO A 190 -5.88 -30.76 -0.81
CA PRO A 190 -6.36 -29.42 -1.10
C PRO A 190 -6.22 -29.11 -2.59
N MET A 191 -7.32 -28.93 -3.28
CA MET A 191 -7.40 -28.51 -4.67
C MET A 191 -7.74 -27.01 -4.73
N PHE A 192 -7.05 -26.26 -5.57
CA PHE A 192 -7.30 -24.84 -5.76
C PHE A 192 -8.74 -24.57 -6.18
N ASP A 193 -9.38 -23.61 -5.52
CA ASP A 193 -10.74 -23.20 -5.79
C ASP A 193 -10.83 -21.65 -5.68
N ASN A 194 -10.86 -20.98 -6.81
CA ASN A 194 -10.96 -19.53 -6.91
C ASN A 194 -12.40 -19.00 -6.85
N THR A 195 -13.38 -19.88 -6.64
CA THR A 195 -14.80 -19.48 -6.53
C THR A 195 -15.19 -19.11 -5.10
N GLN A 196 -14.32 -19.33 -4.13
CA GLN A 196 -14.56 -18.97 -2.75
C GLN A 196 -14.61 -17.44 -2.59
N ALA A 197 -15.50 -16.95 -1.73
CA ALA A 197 -15.73 -15.51 -1.54
C ALA A 197 -14.52 -14.77 -0.93
N ASP A 198 -13.63 -15.49 -0.26
CA ASP A 198 -12.43 -14.99 0.40
C ASP A 198 -11.15 -15.19 -0.44
N PHE A 199 -11.28 -15.59 -1.71
CA PHE A 199 -10.15 -15.66 -2.62
C PHE A 199 -9.58 -14.26 -2.89
N GLN A 200 -8.28 -14.10 -2.68
CA GLN A 200 -7.54 -12.87 -2.98
C GLN A 200 -6.22 -13.22 -3.66
N ASP A 201 -6.03 -12.69 -4.86
CA ASP A 201 -4.77 -12.84 -5.59
C ASP A 201 -3.73 -11.79 -5.12
N PHE A 202 -2.49 -11.99 -5.52
CA PHE A 202 -1.41 -11.06 -5.25
C PHE A 202 -1.61 -9.73 -5.98
N GLU A 203 -1.33 -8.63 -5.30
CA GLU A 203 -1.37 -7.28 -5.85
C GLU A 203 0.04 -6.76 -6.17
N VAL A 204 0.84 -7.56 -6.85
CA VAL A 204 2.22 -7.24 -7.22
C VAL A 204 2.33 -7.20 -8.74
N PRO A 205 3.08 -6.23 -9.32
CA PRO A 205 3.38 -6.23 -10.75
C PRO A 205 3.98 -7.56 -11.23
N ILE A 206 3.72 -7.92 -12.47
CA ILE A 206 4.21 -9.17 -13.07
C ILE A 206 5.75 -9.28 -13.03
N ASP A 207 6.42 -8.15 -13.16
CA ASP A 207 7.89 -8.07 -13.16
C ASP A 207 8.51 -8.47 -11.82
N ASP A 208 7.76 -8.32 -10.72
CA ASP A 208 8.20 -8.67 -9.37
C ASP A 208 7.79 -10.10 -8.94
N GLU A 209 7.11 -10.86 -9.80
CA GLU A 209 6.73 -12.25 -9.51
C GLU A 209 7.94 -13.14 -9.14
N PRO A 210 9.09 -13.07 -9.83
CA PRO A 210 10.28 -13.84 -9.44
C PRO A 210 10.79 -13.48 -8.05
N LYS A 211 10.78 -12.20 -7.69
CA LYS A 211 11.18 -11.71 -6.35
C LYS A 211 10.25 -12.25 -5.27
N LEU A 212 8.93 -12.22 -5.53
CA LEU A 212 7.91 -12.77 -4.65
C LEU A 212 8.11 -14.28 -4.41
N VAL A 213 8.37 -15.06 -5.47
CA VAL A 213 8.65 -16.49 -5.37
C VAL A 213 9.88 -16.76 -4.50
N ASN A 214 10.97 -16.01 -4.70
CA ASN A 214 12.19 -16.17 -3.92
C ASN A 214 11.99 -15.85 -2.43
N LEU A 215 11.27 -14.78 -2.10
CA LEU A 215 10.95 -14.44 -0.71
C LEU A 215 10.09 -15.52 -0.03
N ILE A 216 9.08 -16.04 -0.72
CA ILE A 216 8.27 -17.14 -0.19
C ILE A 216 9.14 -18.39 0.03
N LEU A 217 10.02 -18.74 -0.91
CA LEU A 217 10.92 -19.89 -0.78
C LEU A 217 11.92 -19.75 0.39
N GLN A 218 12.42 -18.54 0.66
CA GLN A 218 13.27 -18.28 1.83
C GLN A 218 12.53 -18.61 3.13
N MET A 219 11.29 -18.11 3.27
CA MET A 219 10.46 -18.37 4.46
C MET A 219 10.10 -19.85 4.59
N CYS A 220 9.76 -20.49 3.48
CA CYS A 220 9.53 -21.93 3.41
C CYS A 220 10.77 -22.73 3.82
N GLY A 221 11.95 -22.38 3.32
CA GLY A 221 13.21 -23.04 3.65
C GLY A 221 13.53 -22.97 5.15
N ILE A 222 13.27 -21.83 5.79
CA ILE A 222 13.43 -21.69 7.24
C ILE A 222 12.43 -22.59 7.98
N SER A 223 11.15 -22.59 7.55
CA SER A 223 10.09 -23.36 8.20
C SER A 223 10.33 -24.86 8.17
N ILE A 224 10.74 -25.39 7.03
CA ILE A 224 11.05 -26.83 6.86
C ILE A 224 12.48 -27.21 7.26
N ARG A 225 13.30 -26.22 7.71
CA ARG A 225 14.72 -26.37 8.08
C ARG A 225 15.62 -26.91 6.96
N GLU A 226 15.26 -26.61 5.71
CA GLU A 226 16.06 -26.97 4.53
C GLU A 226 16.98 -25.80 4.14
N LEU A 227 18.23 -25.92 4.56
CA LEU A 227 19.24 -24.87 4.37
C LEU A 227 19.52 -24.61 2.88
N ASP A 228 19.43 -25.63 2.04
CA ASP A 228 19.70 -25.54 0.61
C ASP A 228 18.67 -24.66 -0.12
N VAL A 229 17.40 -24.77 0.25
CA VAL A 229 16.32 -23.92 -0.32
C VAL A 229 16.51 -22.47 0.10
N TYR A 230 16.82 -22.25 1.38
CA TYR A 230 17.09 -20.91 1.90
C TYR A 230 18.29 -20.25 1.20
N THR A 231 19.42 -20.96 1.11
CA THR A 231 20.64 -20.42 0.50
C THR A 231 20.47 -20.16 -1.00
N TYR A 232 19.75 -21.01 -1.72
CA TYR A 232 19.40 -20.77 -3.11
C TYR A 232 18.58 -19.47 -3.27
N ALA A 233 17.49 -19.35 -2.54
CA ALA A 233 16.62 -18.17 -2.61
C ALA A 233 17.36 -16.88 -2.22
N GLN A 234 18.21 -16.91 -1.19
CA GLN A 234 19.04 -15.78 -0.78
C GLN A 234 20.08 -15.41 -1.85
N SER A 235 20.66 -16.41 -2.54
CA SER A 235 21.61 -16.14 -3.62
C SER A 235 20.95 -15.43 -4.81
N GLU A 236 19.73 -15.78 -5.16
CA GLU A 236 18.97 -15.15 -6.23
C GLU A 236 18.53 -13.70 -5.85
N GLU A 237 18.15 -13.47 -4.61
CA GLU A 237 17.86 -12.14 -4.11
C GLU A 237 19.09 -11.22 -4.18
N ASN A 238 20.24 -11.70 -3.73
CA ASN A 238 21.49 -10.94 -3.80
C ASN A 238 21.91 -10.61 -5.25
N LYS A 239 21.67 -11.50 -6.22
CA LYS A 239 21.91 -11.22 -7.63
C LYS A 239 20.98 -10.09 -8.13
N ASN A 240 19.70 -10.13 -7.77
CA ASN A 240 18.74 -9.10 -8.13
C ASN A 240 19.14 -7.73 -7.56
N LEU A 241 19.55 -7.67 -6.30
CA LEU A 241 20.03 -6.45 -5.66
C LEU A 241 21.29 -5.89 -6.32
N GLN A 242 22.23 -6.75 -6.75
CA GLN A 242 23.44 -6.33 -7.48
C GLN A 242 23.13 -5.78 -8.87
N GLN A 243 22.09 -6.26 -9.54
CA GLN A 243 21.66 -5.73 -10.85
C GLN A 243 20.97 -4.39 -10.76
N GLN A 244 20.38 -4.05 -9.61
CA GLN A 244 19.72 -2.77 -9.34
C GLN A 244 20.68 -1.69 -8.80
N ALA A 245 21.87 -2.05 -8.36
CA ALA A 245 22.88 -1.14 -7.82
C ALA A 245 23.71 -0.47 -8.94
#